data_33b0025a674baebedc6f4a29bb46f963
#
_entry.id   33b0025a674baebedc6f4a29bb46f963
#
_cell.length_a   1.000
_cell.length_b   1.000
_cell.length_c   1.000
_cell.angle_alpha   90.00
_cell.angle_beta   90.00
_cell.angle_gamma   90.00
#
_symmetry.space_group_name_H-M   'P 1'
#
loop_
_entity.id
_entity.type
_entity.pdbx_description
1 polymer ?
#
loop_
_entity_poly.entity_id
_entity_poly.type
_entity_poly.pdbx_seq_one_letter_code
_entity_poly.pdbx_strand_id
1 'polypeptide(L)'
;MADIARIIEVVEPEAQALGFELVRVRYYKGGEIGPLSDAEEYTLQIMAERPDTGQLVIEDCAALSHRISDAFDALEEKGEVLIEDAYRLEVSSPGIDRPLTRAKDFADWAGHEARIQLVNPVEGNRKSLQGDLVGIAGDIVTIADKKSGEVSFPLTDIHSAKLVLTDKLIAATRPLDTSGADEIVEEQED
;
A
#
# COMPACT_ATOMS: atom_id res chain seq x y z
N MET A 1 3.13 -5.01 20.92
CA MET A 1 3.42 -4.10 19.77
C MET A 1 3.77 -4.97 18.58
N ALA A 2 3.07 -4.85 17.46
CA ALA A 2 3.29 -5.70 16.29
C ALA A 2 4.64 -5.43 15.63
N ASP A 3 5.41 -6.49 15.35
CA ASP A 3 6.67 -6.40 14.60
C ASP A 3 6.37 -6.47 13.10
N ILE A 4 6.32 -5.31 12.46
CA ILE A 4 6.00 -5.21 11.02
C ILE A 4 7.01 -5.95 10.15
N ALA A 5 8.29 -5.95 10.51
CA ALA A 5 9.30 -6.67 9.74
C ALA A 5 9.04 -8.19 9.76
N ARG A 6 8.71 -8.72 10.94
CA ARG A 6 8.35 -10.13 11.08
C ARG A 6 7.04 -10.48 10.37
N ILE A 7 6.06 -9.60 10.42
CA ILE A 7 4.79 -9.79 9.68
C ILE A 7 5.07 -9.83 8.17
N ILE A 8 5.91 -8.96 7.64
CA ILE A 8 6.29 -8.95 6.21
C ILE A 8 6.94 -10.29 5.83
N GLU A 9 7.87 -10.81 6.64
CA GLU A 9 8.53 -12.12 6.39
C GLU A 9 7.53 -13.28 6.29
N VAL A 10 6.41 -13.21 6.99
CA VAL A 10 5.36 -14.23 6.94
C VAL A 10 4.40 -13.99 5.77
N VAL A 11 4.02 -12.75 5.52
CA VAL A 11 3.00 -12.40 4.50
C VAL A 11 3.55 -12.44 3.09
N GLU A 12 4.79 -12.03 2.87
CA GLU A 12 5.38 -11.95 1.53
C GLU A 12 5.41 -13.30 0.80
N PRO A 13 5.83 -14.43 1.42
CA PRO A 13 5.76 -15.74 0.78
C PRO A 13 4.32 -16.16 0.41
N GLU A 14 3.33 -15.76 1.21
CA GLU A 14 1.94 -16.10 0.95
C GLU A 14 1.39 -15.32 -0.26
N ALA A 15 1.77 -14.07 -0.41
CA ALA A 15 1.47 -13.28 -1.60
C ALA A 15 2.17 -13.85 -2.85
N GLN A 16 3.45 -14.16 -2.75
CA GLN A 16 4.23 -14.76 -3.84
C GLN A 16 3.69 -16.12 -4.30
N ALA A 17 3.19 -16.95 -3.38
CA ALA A 17 2.58 -18.23 -3.69
C ALA A 17 1.32 -18.10 -4.58
N LEU A 18 0.64 -16.96 -4.54
CA LEU A 18 -0.49 -16.61 -5.41
C LEU A 18 -0.07 -15.84 -6.68
N GLY A 19 1.22 -15.56 -6.84
CA GLY A 19 1.75 -14.76 -7.95
C GLY A 19 1.58 -13.25 -7.74
N PHE A 20 1.39 -12.80 -6.51
CA PHE A 20 1.23 -11.39 -6.16
C PHE A 20 2.53 -10.81 -5.60
N GLU A 21 2.69 -9.50 -5.76
CA GLU A 21 3.75 -8.71 -5.12
C GLU A 21 3.19 -7.90 -3.96
N LEU A 22 3.88 -7.95 -2.82
CA LEU A 22 3.53 -7.14 -1.66
C LEU A 22 3.89 -5.68 -1.92
N VAL A 23 2.96 -4.77 -1.69
CA VAL A 23 3.16 -3.33 -1.86
C VAL A 23 3.38 -2.63 -0.52
N ARG A 24 2.54 -2.91 0.48
CA ARG A 24 2.63 -2.27 1.79
C ARG A 24 1.99 -3.12 2.88
N VAL A 25 2.60 -3.10 4.05
CA VAL A 25 2.03 -3.62 5.30
C VAL A 25 1.94 -2.48 6.30
N ARG A 26 0.77 -2.26 6.90
CA ARG A 26 0.55 -1.28 7.97
C ARG A 26 -0.24 -1.89 9.10
N TYR A 27 0.16 -1.56 10.31
CA TYR A 27 -0.61 -1.85 11.52
C TYR A 27 -0.89 -0.54 12.25
N TYR A 28 -2.15 -0.24 12.46
CA TYR A 28 -2.58 1.04 13.04
C TYR A 28 -3.87 0.88 13.82
N LYS A 29 -4.11 1.82 14.73
CA LYS A 29 -5.33 1.89 15.52
C LYS A 29 -6.34 2.79 14.81
N GLY A 30 -7.59 2.32 14.71
CA GLY A 30 -8.66 3.01 14.02
C GLY A 30 -8.81 2.61 12.54
N GLY A 31 -10.00 2.78 11.99
CA GLY A 31 -10.27 2.59 10.56
C GLY A 31 -10.14 3.91 9.80
N GLU A 32 -9.48 3.91 8.65
CA GLU A 32 -9.42 5.10 7.77
C GLU A 32 -10.75 5.39 7.07
N ILE A 33 -11.71 4.47 7.10
CA ILE A 33 -12.92 4.55 6.26
C ILE A 33 -14.16 4.17 7.04
N GLY A 34 -14.98 5.18 7.37
CA GLY A 34 -16.40 5.07 7.64
C GLY A 34 -16.83 5.39 9.08
N PRO A 35 -18.06 5.87 9.25
CA PRO A 35 -18.62 6.27 10.52
C PRO A 35 -18.97 5.10 11.49
N LEU A 36 -18.68 3.86 11.07
CA LEU A 36 -18.93 2.63 11.83
C LEU A 36 -17.66 1.90 12.28
N SER A 37 -16.46 2.44 12.02
CA SER A 37 -15.24 1.85 12.56
C SER A 37 -15.09 2.30 14.01
N ASP A 38 -15.15 1.36 14.94
CA ASP A 38 -14.79 1.60 16.33
C ASP A 38 -13.33 2.11 16.34
N ALA A 39 -13.15 3.36 16.79
CA ALA A 39 -11.84 4.05 16.80
C ALA A 39 -10.81 3.36 17.71
N GLU A 40 -11.19 2.27 18.35
CA GLU A 40 -10.35 1.49 19.27
C GLU A 40 -9.81 0.18 18.66
N GLU A 41 -10.33 -0.27 17.52
CA GLU A 41 -9.90 -1.51 16.88
C GLU A 41 -8.60 -1.31 16.09
N TYR A 42 -7.69 -2.28 16.22
CA TYR A 42 -6.50 -2.31 15.38
C TYR A 42 -6.80 -2.87 14.00
N THR A 43 -6.11 -2.37 13.00
CA THR A 43 -6.19 -2.88 11.63
C THR A 43 -4.80 -3.26 11.13
N LEU A 44 -4.68 -4.50 10.65
CA LEU A 44 -3.55 -4.94 9.84
C LEU A 44 -3.94 -4.83 8.37
N GLN A 45 -3.41 -3.82 7.69
CA GLN A 45 -3.64 -3.59 6.27
C GLN A 45 -2.50 -4.18 5.45
N ILE A 46 -2.86 -5.05 4.52
CA ILE A 46 -1.96 -5.64 3.53
C ILE A 46 -2.37 -5.15 2.15
N MET A 47 -1.48 -4.44 1.48
CA MET A 47 -1.64 -4.09 0.07
C MET A 47 -0.75 -4.98 -0.79
N ALA A 48 -1.32 -5.58 -1.81
CA ALA A 48 -0.62 -6.39 -2.78
C ALA A 48 -1.18 -6.16 -4.19
N GLU A 49 -0.45 -6.59 -5.19
CA GLU A 49 -0.82 -6.42 -6.59
C GLU A 49 -0.41 -7.62 -7.45
N ARG A 50 -1.11 -7.81 -8.56
CA ARG A 50 -0.62 -8.64 -9.65
C ARG A 50 0.43 -7.84 -10.43
N PRO A 51 1.62 -8.38 -10.72
CA PRO A 51 2.68 -7.63 -11.42
C PRO A 51 2.28 -7.15 -12.82
N ASP A 52 1.39 -7.87 -13.49
CA ASP A 52 0.94 -7.58 -14.85
C ASP A 52 -0.13 -6.49 -14.93
N THR A 53 -0.94 -6.33 -13.88
CA THR A 53 -2.03 -5.35 -13.84
C THR A 53 -1.83 -4.22 -12.84
N GLY A 54 -0.97 -4.41 -11.84
CA GLY A 54 -0.78 -3.47 -10.72
C GLY A 54 -1.98 -3.42 -9.75
N GLN A 55 -2.86 -4.41 -9.80
CA GLN A 55 -4.12 -4.46 -9.05
C GLN A 55 -4.42 -5.88 -8.55
N LEU A 56 -5.33 -5.99 -7.57
CA LEU A 56 -5.98 -7.23 -7.18
C LEU A 56 -7.49 -7.11 -7.44
N VAL A 57 -8.10 -8.22 -7.83
CA VAL A 57 -9.57 -8.36 -7.84
C VAL A 57 -10.05 -8.87 -6.47
N ILE A 58 -11.36 -8.86 -6.24
CA ILE A 58 -11.94 -9.24 -4.93
C ILE A 58 -11.56 -10.67 -4.54
N GLU A 59 -11.60 -11.59 -5.49
CA GLU A 59 -11.24 -12.99 -5.27
C GLU A 59 -9.77 -13.15 -4.88
N ASP A 60 -8.87 -12.33 -5.43
CA ASP A 60 -7.46 -12.30 -5.08
C ASP A 60 -7.26 -11.84 -3.64
N CYS A 61 -7.98 -10.79 -3.23
CA CYS A 61 -7.95 -10.28 -1.86
C CYS A 61 -8.45 -11.33 -0.87
N ALA A 62 -9.54 -12.03 -1.20
CA ALA A 62 -10.07 -13.11 -0.37
C ALA A 62 -9.09 -14.28 -0.26
N ALA A 63 -8.50 -14.72 -1.37
CA ALA A 63 -7.51 -15.81 -1.38
C ALA A 63 -6.29 -15.46 -0.54
N LEU A 64 -5.75 -14.26 -0.69
CA LEU A 64 -4.59 -13.80 0.10
C LEU A 64 -4.95 -13.67 1.58
N SER A 65 -6.12 -13.13 1.91
CA SER A 65 -6.61 -13.01 3.30
C SER A 65 -6.68 -14.36 3.99
N HIS A 66 -7.21 -15.38 3.34
CA HIS A 66 -7.28 -16.75 3.88
C HIS A 66 -5.89 -17.32 4.12
N ARG A 67 -4.98 -17.21 3.16
CA ARG A 67 -3.61 -17.72 3.32
C ARG A 67 -2.86 -17.04 4.47
N ILE A 68 -3.02 -15.73 4.62
CA ILE A 68 -2.40 -14.99 5.73
C ILE A 68 -2.95 -15.45 7.07
N SER A 69 -4.27 -15.61 7.18
CA SER A 69 -4.90 -16.13 8.41
C SER A 69 -4.39 -17.52 8.76
N ASP A 70 -4.35 -18.43 7.79
CA ASP A 70 -3.83 -19.80 7.99
C ASP A 70 -2.35 -19.79 8.43
N ALA A 71 -1.54 -18.92 7.85
CA ALA A 71 -0.12 -18.79 8.21
C ALA A 71 0.06 -18.25 9.64
N PHE A 72 -0.76 -17.29 10.05
CA PHE A 72 -0.74 -16.75 11.41
C PHE A 72 -1.22 -17.77 12.43
N ASP A 73 -2.29 -18.49 12.14
CA ASP A 73 -2.80 -19.58 12.99
C ASP A 73 -1.74 -20.69 13.17
N ALA A 74 -1.03 -21.06 12.09
CA ALA A 74 0.03 -22.05 12.15
C ALA A 74 1.25 -21.61 12.99
N LEU A 75 1.53 -20.31 13.06
CA LEU A 75 2.57 -19.76 13.95
C LEU A 75 2.10 -19.73 15.41
N GLU A 76 0.85 -19.35 15.65
CA GLU A 76 0.25 -19.35 17.00
C GLU A 76 0.23 -20.75 17.60
N GLU A 77 -0.10 -21.79 16.83
CA GLU A 77 -0.02 -23.21 17.26
C GLU A 77 1.39 -23.61 17.68
N LYS A 78 2.43 -22.98 17.13
CA LYS A 78 3.83 -23.19 17.49
C LYS A 78 4.30 -22.31 18.64
N GLY A 79 3.41 -21.45 19.17
CA GLY A 79 3.69 -20.54 20.27
C GLY A 79 4.26 -19.19 19.85
N GLU A 80 4.21 -18.84 18.55
CA GLU A 80 4.61 -17.53 18.04
C GLU A 80 3.36 -16.70 17.70
N VAL A 81 3.05 -15.69 18.52
CA VAL A 81 1.96 -14.75 18.32
C VAL A 81 2.53 -13.46 17.71
N LEU A 82 2.17 -13.15 16.47
CA LEU A 82 2.68 -11.95 15.75
C LEU A 82 2.00 -10.66 16.22
N ILE A 83 0.74 -10.75 16.60
CA ILE A 83 -0.07 -9.62 17.06
C ILE A 83 -0.88 -10.09 18.26
N GLU A 84 -0.64 -9.49 19.43
CA GLU A 84 -1.31 -9.85 20.68
C GLU A 84 -2.70 -9.21 20.82
N ASP A 85 -2.88 -8.02 20.23
CA ASP A 85 -4.15 -7.30 20.27
C ASP A 85 -5.15 -7.89 19.29
N ALA A 86 -6.44 -7.77 19.58
CA ALA A 86 -7.48 -8.05 18.59
C ALA A 86 -7.37 -7.05 17.43
N TYR A 87 -7.43 -7.54 16.21
CA TYR A 87 -7.28 -6.72 15.02
C TYR A 87 -8.16 -7.20 13.87
N ARG A 88 -8.42 -6.29 12.94
CA ARG A 88 -9.04 -6.61 11.66
C ARG A 88 -7.96 -6.79 10.60
N LEU A 89 -8.02 -7.89 9.86
CA LEU A 89 -7.20 -8.08 8.66
C LEU A 89 -7.91 -7.45 7.46
N GLU A 90 -7.22 -6.54 6.80
CA GLU A 90 -7.68 -5.88 5.57
C GLU A 90 -6.68 -6.15 4.45
N VAL A 91 -7.13 -6.82 3.39
CA VAL A 91 -6.34 -7.06 2.18
C VAL A 91 -6.94 -6.24 1.05
N SER A 92 -6.11 -5.43 0.41
CA SER A 92 -6.58 -4.48 -0.61
C SER A 92 -5.60 -4.33 -1.78
N SER A 93 -6.14 -3.87 -2.91
CA SER A 93 -5.37 -3.37 -4.04
C SER A 93 -4.85 -1.95 -3.77
N PRO A 94 -3.72 -1.52 -4.38
CA PRO A 94 -3.14 -0.20 -4.12
C PRO A 94 -4.01 1.00 -4.49
N GLY A 95 -4.98 0.88 -5.37
CA GLY A 95 -5.75 2.02 -5.88
C GLY A 95 -4.99 2.85 -6.93
N ILE A 96 -5.64 3.91 -7.46
CA ILE A 96 -5.07 4.76 -8.51
C ILE A 96 -3.96 5.66 -7.95
N ASP A 97 -4.21 6.33 -6.84
CA ASP A 97 -3.24 7.16 -6.11
C ASP A 97 -2.37 6.32 -5.17
N ARG A 98 -1.84 5.25 -5.70
CA ARG A 98 -1.12 4.20 -4.98
C ARG A 98 0.05 4.71 -4.16
N PRO A 99 0.39 4.06 -3.02
CA PRO A 99 1.63 4.32 -2.32
C PRO A 99 2.83 3.85 -3.14
N LEU A 100 3.93 4.59 -3.04
CA LEU A 100 5.22 4.25 -3.63
C LEU A 100 6.13 3.78 -2.49
N THR A 101 6.45 2.50 -2.46
CA THR A 101 7.15 1.87 -1.33
C THR A 101 8.42 1.14 -1.73
N ARG A 102 8.54 0.76 -2.99
CA ARG A 102 9.66 -0.02 -3.54
C ARG A 102 10.41 0.80 -4.58
N ALA A 103 11.70 0.50 -4.78
CA ALA A 103 12.51 1.15 -5.81
C ALA A 103 11.85 1.08 -7.20
N LYS A 104 11.26 -0.07 -7.56
CA LYS A 104 10.55 -0.24 -8.83
C LYS A 104 9.38 0.74 -8.99
N ASP A 105 8.67 1.11 -7.92
CA ASP A 105 7.54 2.03 -8.00
C ASP A 105 7.99 3.41 -8.49
N PHE A 106 9.15 3.88 -8.04
CA PHE A 106 9.71 5.18 -8.48
C PHE A 106 10.22 5.15 -9.91
N ALA A 107 10.59 3.98 -10.44
CA ALA A 107 10.93 3.80 -11.84
C ALA A 107 9.69 3.69 -12.73
N ASP A 108 8.73 2.86 -12.34
CA ASP A 108 7.53 2.56 -13.12
C ASP A 108 6.60 3.77 -13.26
N TRP A 109 6.53 4.61 -12.24
CA TRP A 109 5.65 5.79 -12.18
C TRP A 109 6.37 7.11 -12.41
N ALA A 110 7.59 7.08 -12.95
CA ALA A 110 8.28 8.29 -13.40
C ALA A 110 7.42 9.08 -14.41
N GLY A 111 7.43 10.41 -14.28
CA GLY A 111 6.59 11.31 -15.09
C GLY A 111 5.20 11.59 -14.54
N HIS A 112 4.80 10.94 -13.44
CA HIS A 112 3.56 11.24 -12.74
C HIS A 112 3.80 12.09 -11.51
N GLU A 113 2.80 12.88 -11.12
CA GLU A 113 2.88 13.72 -9.93
C GLU A 113 2.83 12.84 -8.66
N ALA A 114 3.75 13.09 -7.75
CA ALA A 114 3.84 12.39 -6.47
C ALA A 114 3.92 13.37 -5.31
N ARG A 115 3.46 12.93 -4.15
CA ARG A 115 3.67 13.60 -2.87
C ARG A 115 4.56 12.73 -2.01
N ILE A 116 5.65 13.30 -1.51
CA ILE A 116 6.67 12.60 -0.74
C ILE A 116 6.89 13.31 0.59
N GLN A 117 6.87 12.55 1.67
CA GLN A 117 7.26 12.98 3.01
C GLN A 117 8.60 12.36 3.36
N LEU A 118 9.54 13.17 3.82
CA LEU A 118 10.88 12.74 4.18
C LEU A 118 11.07 12.66 5.69
N VAL A 119 11.90 11.73 6.13
CA VAL A 119 12.37 11.62 7.52
C VAL A 119 13.31 12.78 7.83
N ASN A 120 14.32 12.95 6.98
CA ASN A 120 15.29 14.03 7.08
C ASN A 120 14.91 15.19 6.13
N PRO A 121 15.02 16.46 6.59
CA PRO A 121 14.70 17.58 5.71
C PRO A 121 15.77 17.75 4.62
N VAL A 122 15.32 18.15 3.44
CA VAL A 122 16.20 18.65 2.38
C VAL A 122 16.47 20.14 2.54
N GLU A 123 17.23 20.72 1.62
CA GLU A 123 17.55 22.16 1.61
C GLU A 123 16.31 23.02 1.85
N GLY A 124 16.44 24.05 2.68
CA GLY A 124 15.30 24.86 3.12
C GLY A 124 14.48 24.25 4.25
N ASN A 125 14.98 23.24 4.94
CA ASN A 125 14.32 22.55 6.06
C ASN A 125 12.95 21.93 5.68
N ARG A 126 12.83 21.45 4.45
CA ARG A 126 11.58 20.92 3.90
C ARG A 126 11.56 19.40 3.99
N LYS A 127 10.47 18.87 4.52
CA LYS A 127 10.19 17.42 4.61
C LYS A 127 9.08 16.96 3.67
N SER A 128 8.29 17.91 3.14
CA SER A 128 7.19 17.62 2.22
C SER A 128 7.48 18.16 0.83
N LEU A 129 7.50 17.29 -0.15
CA LEU A 129 7.74 17.60 -1.55
C LEU A 129 6.53 17.15 -2.38
N GLN A 130 6.20 17.92 -3.41
CA GLN A 130 5.15 17.57 -4.36
C GLN A 130 5.51 18.07 -5.74
N GLY A 131 5.50 17.19 -6.72
CA GLY A 131 5.77 17.51 -8.10
C GLY A 131 5.88 16.25 -8.95
N ASP A 132 6.35 16.42 -10.18
CA ASP A 132 6.52 15.29 -11.09
C ASP A 132 7.72 14.43 -10.66
N LEU A 133 7.48 13.14 -10.53
CA LEU A 133 8.52 12.17 -10.24
C LEU A 133 9.43 12.04 -11.47
N VAL A 134 10.71 12.35 -11.30
CA VAL A 134 11.70 12.20 -12.38
C VAL A 134 12.12 10.74 -12.52
N GLY A 135 12.32 10.06 -11.40
CA GLY A 135 12.66 8.64 -11.36
C GLY A 135 13.60 8.28 -10.22
N ILE A 136 14.28 7.17 -10.39
CA ILE A 136 15.26 6.65 -9.45
C ILE A 136 16.52 6.20 -10.21
N ALA A 137 17.68 6.50 -9.64
CA ALA A 137 18.98 6.02 -10.11
C ALA A 137 19.72 5.38 -8.92
N GLY A 138 19.90 4.06 -8.96
CA GLY A 138 20.35 3.31 -7.79
C GLY A 138 19.35 3.47 -6.64
N ASP A 139 19.79 4.04 -5.53
CA ASP A 139 18.95 4.32 -4.35
C ASP A 139 18.51 5.79 -4.26
N ILE A 140 18.82 6.61 -5.25
CA ILE A 140 18.53 8.06 -5.24
C ILE A 140 17.27 8.33 -6.06
N VAL A 141 16.26 8.84 -5.38
CA VAL A 141 15.00 9.30 -5.98
C VAL A 141 15.10 10.78 -6.29
N THR A 142 14.61 11.19 -7.46
CA THR A 142 14.55 12.59 -7.87
C THR A 142 13.11 12.99 -8.20
N ILE A 143 12.69 14.15 -7.70
CA ILE A 143 11.38 14.76 -7.95
C ILE A 143 11.57 16.20 -8.42
N ALA A 144 10.79 16.63 -9.40
CA ALA A 144 10.68 18.03 -9.80
C ALA A 144 9.64 18.72 -8.90
N ASP A 145 10.08 19.17 -7.73
CA ASP A 145 9.21 19.79 -6.74
C ASP A 145 8.69 21.15 -7.24
N LYS A 146 7.40 21.39 -7.06
CA LYS A 146 6.72 22.62 -7.54
C LYS A 146 7.28 23.90 -6.93
N LYS A 147 7.92 23.83 -5.76
CA LYS A 147 8.43 25.01 -5.03
C LYS A 147 9.92 25.22 -5.18
N SER A 148 10.71 24.16 -5.28
CA SER A 148 12.18 24.22 -5.25
C SER A 148 12.85 23.64 -6.49
N GLY A 149 12.09 23.15 -7.47
CA GLY A 149 12.64 22.51 -8.64
C GLY A 149 13.13 21.09 -8.33
N GLU A 150 14.14 20.65 -9.04
CA GLU A 150 14.64 19.28 -8.95
C GLU A 150 15.34 19.02 -7.60
N VAL A 151 14.86 18.02 -6.86
CA VAL A 151 15.38 17.61 -5.55
C VAL A 151 15.63 16.11 -5.58
N SER A 152 16.81 15.70 -5.10
CA SER A 152 17.20 14.29 -4.99
C SER A 152 17.45 13.91 -3.54
N PHE A 153 17.08 12.69 -3.17
CA PHE A 153 17.23 12.15 -1.82
C PHE A 153 17.31 10.63 -1.84
N PRO A 154 17.92 10.00 -0.83
CA PRO A 154 17.98 8.55 -0.72
C PRO A 154 16.58 7.95 -0.53
N LEU A 155 16.34 6.78 -1.09
CA LEU A 155 15.10 6.01 -0.89
C LEU A 155 14.81 5.76 0.60
N THR A 156 15.87 5.55 1.39
CA THR A 156 15.79 5.34 2.85
C THR A 156 15.30 6.56 3.63
N ASP A 157 15.39 7.76 3.07
CA ASP A 157 14.90 9.00 3.70
C ASP A 157 13.38 9.20 3.51
N ILE A 158 12.73 8.38 2.72
CA ILE A 158 11.29 8.48 2.48
C ILE A 158 10.53 7.90 3.67
N HIS A 159 9.73 8.75 4.33
CA HIS A 159 8.78 8.33 5.35
C HIS A 159 7.50 7.78 4.71
N SER A 160 6.96 8.49 3.73
CA SER A 160 5.82 8.05 2.91
C SER A 160 5.85 8.71 1.54
N ALA A 161 5.34 8.01 0.55
CA ALA A 161 5.17 8.54 -0.80
C ALA A 161 3.91 7.95 -1.43
N LYS A 162 3.21 8.76 -2.20
CA LYS A 162 2.05 8.33 -2.99
C LYS A 162 1.91 9.16 -4.25
N LEU A 163 1.26 8.60 -5.27
CA LEU A 163 0.87 9.35 -6.45
C LEU A 163 -0.26 10.34 -6.13
N VAL A 164 -0.28 11.45 -6.84
CA VAL A 164 -1.37 12.42 -6.81
C VAL A 164 -2.33 12.11 -7.95
N LEU A 165 -3.63 12.09 -7.65
CA LEU A 165 -4.66 11.84 -8.65
C LEU A 165 -4.69 12.98 -9.66
N THR A 166 -4.29 12.70 -10.90
CA THR A 166 -4.30 13.61 -12.04
C THR A 166 -5.01 12.96 -13.23
N ASP A 167 -5.47 13.76 -14.18
CA ASP A 167 -6.08 13.22 -15.41
C ASP A 167 -5.10 12.32 -16.18
N LYS A 168 -3.81 12.68 -16.19
CA LYS A 168 -2.73 11.86 -16.77
C LYS A 168 -2.62 10.49 -16.08
N LEU A 169 -2.71 10.46 -14.75
CA LEU A 169 -2.65 9.23 -13.97
C LEU A 169 -3.89 8.37 -14.22
N ILE A 170 -5.07 8.96 -14.22
CA ILE A 170 -6.34 8.27 -14.51
C ILE A 170 -6.28 7.64 -15.91
N ALA A 171 -5.79 8.37 -16.91
CA ALA A 171 -5.66 7.87 -18.28
C ALA A 171 -4.64 6.73 -18.42
N ALA A 172 -3.57 6.74 -17.60
CA ALA A 172 -2.52 5.72 -17.61
C ALA A 172 -2.89 4.46 -16.81
N THR A 173 -3.87 4.56 -15.90
CA THR A 173 -4.28 3.47 -15.02
C THR A 173 -5.41 2.67 -15.68
N ARG A 174 -5.29 1.33 -15.68
CA ARG A 174 -6.39 0.47 -16.14
C ARG A 174 -7.58 0.61 -15.18
N PRO A 175 -8.83 0.56 -15.69
CA PRO A 175 -10.01 0.54 -14.84
C PRO A 175 -9.88 -0.61 -13.82
N LEU A 176 -10.29 -0.35 -12.59
CA LEU A 176 -10.44 -1.42 -11.58
C LEU A 176 -11.46 -2.43 -12.13
N ASP A 177 -11.10 -3.70 -12.09
CA ASP A 177 -12.05 -4.76 -12.39
C ASP A 177 -13.05 -4.86 -11.22
N THR A 178 -14.24 -4.34 -11.46
CA THR A 178 -15.36 -4.36 -10.51
C THR A 178 -16.35 -5.47 -10.79
N SER A 179 -16.01 -6.42 -11.64
CA SER A 179 -16.93 -7.47 -12.09
C SER A 179 -17.48 -8.36 -10.95
N GLY A 180 -16.86 -8.35 -9.78
CA GLY A 180 -17.36 -9.01 -8.58
C GLY A 180 -18.11 -8.10 -7.59
N ALA A 181 -18.22 -6.79 -7.88
CA ALA A 181 -18.84 -5.82 -6.98
C ALA A 181 -20.35 -5.60 -7.25
N ASP A 182 -20.87 -6.12 -8.35
CA ASP A 182 -22.24 -5.86 -8.79
C ASP A 182 -23.32 -6.81 -8.19
N GLU A 183 -22.97 -7.66 -7.24
CA GLU A 183 -23.91 -8.52 -6.52
C GLU A 183 -24.24 -8.03 -5.10
N ILE A 184 -24.43 -6.73 -4.92
CA ILE A 184 -25.24 -6.26 -3.79
C ILE A 184 -26.69 -6.23 -4.29
N VAL A 185 -27.38 -7.35 -4.14
CA VAL A 185 -28.82 -7.42 -4.30
C VAL A 185 -29.42 -6.57 -3.18
N GLU A 186 -29.98 -5.41 -3.52
CA GLU A 186 -30.91 -4.72 -2.63
C GLU A 186 -32.11 -5.67 -2.41
N GLU A 187 -32.15 -6.37 -1.28
CA GLU A 187 -33.37 -6.96 -0.79
C GLU A 187 -34.33 -5.81 -0.47
N GLN A 188 -35.25 -5.57 -1.39
CA GLN A 188 -36.43 -4.74 -1.13
C GLN A 188 -37.30 -5.53 -0.16
N GLU A 189 -37.38 -5.06 1.07
CA GLU A 189 -38.43 -5.45 1.99
C GLU A 189 -39.78 -4.94 1.45
N ASP A 190 -40.70 -5.89 1.15
CA ASP A 190 -42.13 -5.64 1.03
C ASP A 190 -42.78 -5.52 2.42
#